data_2ff59181ab3c204359466878e17fa0f6
#
_entry.id   2ff59181ab3c204359466878e17fa0f6
#
_cell.length_a   1.000
_cell.length_b   1.000
_cell.length_c   1.000
_cell.angle_alpha   90.00
_cell.angle_beta   90.00
_cell.angle_gamma   90.00
#
_symmetry.space_group_name_H-M   'P 1'
#
loop_
_entity.id
_entity.type
_entity.pdbx_description
1 polymer ?
#
loop_
_entity_poly.entity_id
_entity_poly.type
_entity_poly.pdbx_seq_one_letter_code
_entity_poly.pdbx_strand_id
1 'polypeptide(L)'
;MEITAKDVMKLRQMTSAGMMDCKKALIEAEGDFNKAVEIIREKGKLVAAKRADRETTEGAVLARINGNKAVLVCLGCETDFVSATPDFKALANEIADAAIKSFPADAEGLKAAPCTNGHTVEEEISAQTGKTGEKHVLACYETLEAPYVAQYIHFNGKLGALVAFNKEVPAEVGKNVAMQVTSMNPVAVNKAECPQAVIDQEKAVAIQKTKEELVKKAVEAALKKVGINPAHVDSEDHIESNTAKGWLTAEQAAQAREIIKTVGEEKAASLPEQMVENIANGRVQKFFKEQTLEEQDFVWDNKISVAQYIQAADKDAKVVAFKRFSLSD
;
A
#
# COMPACT_ATOMS: atom_id res chain seq x y z
N MET A 1 18.10 -48.89 9.55
CA MET A 1 19.25 -48.25 8.95
C MET A 1 19.79 -47.22 9.95
N GLU A 2 21.09 -47.17 10.22
CA GLU A 2 21.60 -46.18 11.15
C GLU A 2 21.77 -44.83 10.42
N ILE A 3 21.06 -43.80 10.89
CA ILE A 3 21.12 -42.45 10.30
C ILE A 3 22.41 -41.77 10.77
N THR A 4 23.29 -41.47 9.85
CA THR A 4 24.57 -40.83 10.16
C THR A 4 24.46 -39.31 10.16
N ALA A 5 25.42 -38.64 10.84
CA ALA A 5 25.53 -37.19 10.80
C ALA A 5 25.67 -36.64 9.36
N LYS A 6 26.34 -37.43 8.48
CA LYS A 6 26.53 -37.10 7.06
C LYS A 6 25.19 -37.09 6.29
N ASP A 7 24.29 -38.04 6.60
CA ASP A 7 22.97 -38.09 5.97
C ASP A 7 22.13 -36.90 6.41
N VAL A 8 22.17 -36.55 7.70
CA VAL A 8 21.49 -35.36 8.23
C VAL A 8 22.01 -34.08 7.57
N MET A 9 23.33 -33.93 7.40
CA MET A 9 23.92 -32.78 6.71
C MET A 9 23.51 -32.73 5.24
N LYS A 10 23.48 -33.88 4.56
CA LYS A 10 23.04 -33.97 3.16
C LYS A 10 21.56 -33.55 3.00
N LEU A 11 20.67 -34.06 3.84
CA LEU A 11 19.28 -33.67 3.81
C LEU A 11 19.09 -32.17 4.13
N ARG A 12 19.87 -31.64 5.09
CA ARG A 12 19.91 -30.21 5.39
C ARG A 12 20.34 -29.36 4.19
N GLN A 13 21.35 -29.79 3.44
CA GLN A 13 21.77 -29.11 2.21
C GLN A 13 20.67 -29.10 1.14
N MET A 14 19.87 -30.17 1.05
CA MET A 14 18.77 -30.31 0.10
C MET A 14 17.54 -29.47 0.49
N THR A 15 17.26 -29.36 1.80
CA THR A 15 16.00 -28.77 2.30
C THR A 15 16.17 -27.47 3.05
N SER A 16 17.41 -27.11 3.41
CA SER A 16 17.72 -25.99 4.31
C SER A 16 17.03 -26.05 5.68
N ALA A 17 16.40 -27.15 6.05
CA ALA A 17 15.70 -27.33 7.32
C ALA A 17 16.68 -27.46 8.52
N GLY A 18 16.16 -27.32 9.74
CA GLY A 18 16.96 -27.48 10.96
C GLY A 18 17.56 -28.87 11.10
N MET A 19 18.78 -28.99 11.67
CA MET A 19 19.48 -30.27 11.86
C MET A 19 18.62 -31.33 12.53
N MET A 20 17.89 -30.96 13.59
CA MET A 20 17.03 -31.88 14.35
C MET A 20 15.81 -32.31 13.56
N ASP A 21 15.29 -31.44 12.70
CA ASP A 21 14.15 -31.76 11.84
C ASP A 21 14.57 -32.70 10.71
N CYS A 22 15.74 -32.47 10.11
CA CYS A 22 16.32 -33.39 9.14
C CYS A 22 16.59 -34.77 9.76
N LYS A 23 17.12 -34.84 10.99
CA LYS A 23 17.34 -36.10 11.70
C LYS A 23 16.03 -36.85 11.94
N LYS A 24 15.00 -36.16 12.45
CA LYS A 24 13.68 -36.75 12.72
C LYS A 24 13.03 -37.26 11.42
N ALA A 25 13.06 -36.44 10.35
CA ALA A 25 12.52 -36.81 9.06
C ALA A 25 13.21 -38.05 8.45
N LEU A 26 14.55 -38.14 8.54
CA LEU A 26 15.28 -39.33 8.08
C LEU A 26 14.93 -40.58 8.90
N ILE A 27 14.77 -40.45 10.20
CA ILE A 27 14.38 -41.58 11.07
C ILE A 27 12.96 -42.06 10.68
N GLU A 28 12.00 -41.15 10.52
CA GLU A 28 10.62 -41.44 10.13
C GLU A 28 10.52 -42.01 8.71
N ALA A 29 11.38 -41.54 7.82
CA ALA A 29 11.49 -42.03 6.44
C ALA A 29 12.36 -43.33 6.31
N GLU A 30 12.83 -43.91 7.44
CA GLU A 30 13.70 -45.10 7.43
C GLU A 30 14.96 -44.94 6.55
N GLY A 31 15.46 -43.72 6.42
CA GLY A 31 16.62 -43.37 5.62
C GLY A 31 16.35 -43.04 4.16
N ASP A 32 15.10 -43.05 3.72
CA ASP A 32 14.70 -42.60 2.40
C ASP A 32 14.70 -41.08 2.31
N PHE A 33 15.61 -40.52 1.51
CA PHE A 33 15.80 -39.09 1.35
C PHE A 33 14.58 -38.41 0.72
N ASN A 34 13.92 -39.05 -0.25
CA ASN A 34 12.76 -38.45 -0.92
C ASN A 34 11.57 -38.35 0.05
N LYS A 35 11.30 -39.43 0.80
CA LYS A 35 10.29 -39.40 1.86
C LYS A 35 10.61 -38.39 2.96
N ALA A 36 11.89 -38.28 3.34
CA ALA A 36 12.31 -37.31 4.35
C ALA A 36 12.11 -35.86 3.88
N VAL A 37 12.34 -35.55 2.60
CA VAL A 37 12.01 -34.25 1.99
C VAL A 37 10.51 -33.97 2.08
N GLU A 38 9.67 -34.96 1.74
CA GLU A 38 8.21 -34.84 1.85
C GLU A 38 7.74 -34.54 3.28
N ILE A 39 8.29 -35.25 4.27
CA ILE A 39 7.99 -35.03 5.70
C ILE A 39 8.35 -33.60 6.12
N ILE A 40 9.49 -33.09 5.67
CA ILE A 40 9.90 -31.72 5.96
C ILE A 40 8.95 -30.70 5.32
N ARG A 41 8.50 -30.94 4.09
CA ARG A 41 7.53 -30.10 3.41
C ARG A 41 6.17 -30.07 4.12
N GLU A 42 5.63 -31.24 4.49
CA GLU A 42 4.39 -31.33 5.24
C GLU A 42 4.48 -30.59 6.58
N LYS A 43 5.62 -30.70 7.26
CA LYS A 43 5.88 -29.92 8.48
C LYS A 43 5.86 -28.42 8.21
N GLY A 44 6.44 -27.96 7.11
CA GLY A 44 6.40 -26.55 6.68
C GLY A 44 4.96 -26.06 6.49
N LYS A 45 4.13 -26.82 5.80
CA LYS A 45 2.68 -26.53 5.63
C LYS A 45 1.94 -26.42 6.97
N LEU A 46 2.22 -27.32 7.92
CA LEU A 46 1.61 -27.27 9.25
C LEU A 46 2.05 -26.03 10.05
N VAL A 47 3.31 -25.61 9.93
CA VAL A 47 3.78 -24.37 10.54
C VAL A 47 3.09 -23.15 9.89
N ALA A 48 2.98 -23.13 8.56
CA ALA A 48 2.29 -22.08 7.83
C ALA A 48 0.81 -21.96 8.25
N ALA A 49 0.11 -23.10 8.36
CA ALA A 49 -1.28 -23.12 8.82
C ALA A 49 -1.45 -22.56 10.24
N LYS A 50 -0.56 -22.90 11.17
CA LYS A 50 -0.58 -22.38 12.55
C LYS A 50 -0.27 -20.89 12.65
N ARG A 51 0.30 -20.31 11.62
CA ARG A 51 0.68 -18.88 11.56
C ARG A 51 -0.17 -18.08 10.59
N ALA A 52 -1.26 -18.65 10.09
CA ALA A 52 -2.12 -18.01 9.10
C ALA A 52 -2.61 -16.62 9.55
N ASP A 53 -2.91 -16.45 10.85
CA ASP A 53 -3.41 -15.20 11.44
C ASP A 53 -2.32 -14.17 11.77
N ARG A 54 -1.04 -14.48 11.51
CA ARG A 54 0.04 -13.52 11.78
C ARG A 54 0.11 -12.48 10.65
N GLU A 55 0.39 -11.25 11.02
CA GLU A 55 0.63 -10.17 10.07
C GLU A 55 2.06 -10.26 9.50
N THR A 56 2.22 -9.89 8.24
CA THR A 56 3.49 -9.81 7.55
C THR A 56 3.76 -8.36 7.17
N THR A 57 4.41 -7.63 8.07
CA THR A 57 4.73 -6.20 7.92
C THR A 57 6.13 -5.96 7.35
N GLU A 58 6.91 -7.02 7.17
CA GLU A 58 8.26 -7.01 6.63
C GLU A 58 8.33 -7.83 5.34
N GLY A 59 9.38 -7.60 4.53
CA GLY A 59 9.52 -8.32 3.27
C GLY A 59 10.38 -7.62 2.24
N ALA A 60 10.24 -8.07 0.98
CA ALA A 60 10.95 -7.50 -0.16
C ALA A 60 10.00 -7.32 -1.35
N VAL A 61 9.88 -6.08 -1.81
CA VAL A 61 9.22 -5.71 -3.07
C VAL A 61 10.26 -5.72 -4.18
N LEU A 62 10.00 -6.45 -5.24
CA LEU A 62 10.87 -6.60 -6.40
C LEU A 62 10.09 -6.38 -7.69
N ALA A 63 10.77 -5.84 -8.69
CA ALA A 63 10.22 -5.72 -10.03
C ALA A 63 11.14 -6.38 -11.05
N ARG A 64 10.55 -6.90 -12.14
CA ARG A 64 11.25 -7.41 -13.31
C ARG A 64 10.60 -6.93 -14.58
N ILE A 65 11.43 -6.59 -15.57
CA ILE A 65 10.98 -6.20 -16.91
C ILE A 65 11.64 -7.11 -17.92
N ASN A 66 10.86 -7.61 -18.87
CA ASN A 66 11.33 -8.37 -20.02
C ASN A 66 10.57 -7.93 -21.26
N GLY A 67 11.21 -7.12 -22.10
CA GLY A 67 10.58 -6.49 -23.27
C GLY A 67 9.42 -5.59 -22.87
N ASN A 68 8.23 -5.92 -23.34
CA ASN A 68 6.99 -5.17 -23.07
C ASN A 68 6.23 -5.65 -21.80
N LYS A 69 6.76 -6.67 -21.11
CA LYS A 69 6.16 -7.25 -19.89
C LYS A 69 6.92 -6.83 -18.66
N ALA A 70 6.18 -6.54 -17.60
CA ALA A 70 6.73 -6.22 -16.28
C ALA A 70 5.90 -6.86 -15.17
N VAL A 71 6.57 -7.25 -14.09
CA VAL A 71 5.95 -7.78 -12.86
C VAL A 71 6.44 -7.00 -11.65
N LEU A 72 5.55 -6.83 -10.68
CA LEU A 72 5.83 -6.36 -9.33
C LEU A 72 5.42 -7.45 -8.36
N VAL A 73 6.36 -7.94 -7.56
CA VAL A 73 6.10 -9.00 -6.58
C VAL A 73 6.56 -8.56 -5.20
N CYS A 74 5.91 -9.09 -4.17
CA CYS A 74 6.36 -8.94 -2.80
C CYS A 74 6.29 -10.28 -2.08
N LEU A 75 7.43 -10.70 -1.54
CA LEU A 75 7.49 -11.74 -0.53
C LEU A 75 7.46 -11.07 0.85
N GLY A 76 6.42 -11.35 1.64
CA GLY A 76 6.23 -10.84 2.99
C GLY A 76 6.70 -11.83 4.05
N CYS A 77 7.15 -11.33 5.21
CA CYS A 77 7.45 -12.09 6.42
C CYS A 77 7.10 -11.29 7.69
N GLU A 78 7.25 -11.90 8.87
CA GLU A 78 6.87 -11.26 10.14
C GLU A 78 7.89 -10.22 10.60
N THR A 79 9.20 -10.47 10.45
CA THR A 79 10.27 -9.63 11.00
C THR A 79 11.31 -9.18 9.98
N ASP A 80 11.95 -8.05 10.28
CA ASP A 80 13.09 -7.52 9.52
C ASP A 80 14.34 -8.41 9.63
N PHE A 81 14.50 -9.13 10.74
CA PHE A 81 15.57 -10.12 10.90
C PHE A 81 15.52 -11.18 9.80
N VAL A 82 14.34 -11.69 9.48
CA VAL A 82 14.14 -12.70 8.44
C VAL A 82 14.28 -12.08 7.05
N SER A 83 13.66 -10.92 6.78
CA SER A 83 13.73 -10.26 5.47
C SER A 83 15.17 -9.83 5.10
N ALA A 84 16.04 -9.58 6.09
CA ALA A 84 17.44 -9.24 5.88
C ALA A 84 18.31 -10.44 5.47
N THR A 85 17.86 -11.70 5.71
CA THR A 85 18.66 -12.89 5.46
C THR A 85 18.96 -13.13 3.98
N PRO A 86 20.14 -13.70 3.63
CA PRO A 86 20.46 -14.05 2.24
C PRO A 86 19.45 -15.03 1.63
N ASP A 87 18.98 -16.00 2.41
CA ASP A 87 18.02 -17.02 1.95
C ASP A 87 16.67 -16.42 1.59
N PHE A 88 16.17 -15.50 2.40
CA PHE A 88 14.93 -14.76 2.10
C PHE A 88 15.07 -13.96 0.80
N LYS A 89 16.17 -13.22 0.66
CA LYS A 89 16.45 -12.43 -0.54
C LYS A 89 16.61 -13.30 -1.79
N ALA A 90 17.24 -14.46 -1.66
CA ALA A 90 17.36 -15.42 -2.76
C ALA A 90 15.99 -15.94 -3.21
N LEU A 91 15.12 -16.33 -2.26
CA LEU A 91 13.76 -16.77 -2.55
C LEU A 91 12.93 -15.65 -3.19
N ALA A 92 12.98 -14.43 -2.66
CA ALA A 92 12.26 -13.30 -3.24
C ALA A 92 12.69 -13.02 -4.70
N ASN A 93 13.98 -13.10 -5.00
CA ASN A 93 14.49 -12.97 -6.36
C ASN A 93 14.03 -14.12 -7.26
N GLU A 94 14.07 -15.36 -6.78
CA GLU A 94 13.60 -16.52 -7.53
C GLU A 94 12.12 -16.42 -7.87
N ILE A 95 11.29 -15.96 -6.94
CA ILE A 95 9.86 -15.70 -7.18
C ILE A 95 9.68 -14.63 -8.26
N ALA A 96 10.44 -13.53 -8.20
CA ALA A 96 10.37 -12.47 -9.20
C ALA A 96 10.81 -12.95 -10.59
N ASP A 97 11.83 -13.81 -10.66
CA ASP A 97 12.32 -14.40 -11.90
C ASP A 97 11.33 -15.44 -12.47
N ALA A 98 10.70 -16.25 -11.61
CA ALA A 98 9.61 -17.15 -11.99
C ALA A 98 8.39 -16.37 -12.51
N ALA A 99 8.04 -15.26 -11.85
CA ALA A 99 6.93 -14.39 -12.23
C ALA A 99 7.09 -13.81 -13.63
N ILE A 100 8.26 -13.23 -13.95
CA ILE A 100 8.48 -12.63 -15.29
C ILE A 100 8.64 -13.69 -16.37
N LYS A 101 9.18 -14.87 -16.03
CA LYS A 101 9.38 -15.96 -16.98
C LYS A 101 8.06 -16.64 -17.40
N SER A 102 7.20 -16.95 -16.42
CA SER A 102 5.93 -17.63 -16.66
C SER A 102 4.78 -16.65 -16.95
N PHE A 103 4.86 -15.45 -16.44
CA PHE A 103 3.90 -14.34 -16.60
C PHE A 103 2.44 -14.80 -16.38
N PRO A 104 2.10 -15.42 -15.25
CA PRO A 104 0.77 -15.93 -15.00
C PRO A 104 -0.26 -14.80 -14.87
N ALA A 105 -1.54 -15.14 -15.04
CA ALA A 105 -2.62 -14.14 -15.02
C ALA A 105 -2.89 -13.54 -13.63
N ASP A 106 -2.59 -14.30 -12.57
CA ASP A 106 -2.89 -13.92 -11.18
C ASP A 106 -1.89 -14.53 -10.18
N ALA A 107 -2.07 -14.19 -8.91
CA ALA A 107 -1.23 -14.66 -7.83
C ALA A 107 -1.30 -16.18 -7.64
N GLU A 108 -2.45 -16.81 -7.88
CA GLU A 108 -2.60 -18.27 -7.77
C GLU A 108 -1.82 -18.98 -8.88
N GLY A 109 -1.84 -18.44 -10.10
CA GLY A 109 -0.99 -18.89 -11.18
C GLY A 109 0.50 -18.75 -10.87
N LEU A 110 0.93 -17.66 -10.19
CA LEU A 110 2.30 -17.51 -9.76
C LEU A 110 2.68 -18.50 -8.66
N LYS A 111 1.83 -18.74 -7.70
CA LYS A 111 2.06 -19.77 -6.67
C LYS A 111 2.31 -21.17 -7.24
N ALA A 112 1.59 -21.49 -8.34
CA ALA A 112 1.75 -22.75 -9.05
C ALA A 112 2.95 -22.75 -10.03
N ALA A 113 3.58 -21.63 -10.30
CA ALA A 113 4.69 -21.53 -11.24
C ALA A 113 5.94 -22.26 -10.72
N PRO A 114 6.72 -22.90 -11.62
CA PRO A 114 7.92 -23.61 -11.20
C PRO A 114 9.09 -22.67 -10.93
N CYS A 115 9.78 -22.92 -9.82
CA CYS A 115 11.09 -22.40 -9.51
C CYS A 115 12.21 -23.18 -10.24
N THR A 116 13.45 -22.72 -10.14
CA THR A 116 14.60 -23.30 -10.84
C THR A 116 14.90 -24.75 -10.42
N ASN A 117 14.56 -25.11 -9.20
CA ASN A 117 14.74 -26.46 -8.63
C ASN A 117 13.56 -27.43 -8.97
N GLY A 118 12.55 -26.97 -9.70
CA GLY A 118 11.38 -27.74 -10.10
C GLY A 118 10.24 -27.75 -9.09
N HIS A 119 10.39 -27.13 -7.93
CA HIS A 119 9.29 -26.92 -6.98
C HIS A 119 8.45 -25.72 -7.40
N THR A 120 7.22 -25.66 -6.90
CA THR A 120 6.37 -24.48 -7.11
C THR A 120 6.76 -23.34 -6.16
N VAL A 121 6.42 -22.10 -6.51
CA VAL A 121 6.59 -20.94 -5.65
C VAL A 121 5.93 -21.14 -4.28
N GLU A 122 4.73 -21.75 -4.24
CA GLU A 122 4.02 -22.06 -2.99
C GLU A 122 4.80 -23.06 -2.11
N GLU A 123 5.40 -24.09 -2.73
CA GLU A 123 6.22 -25.04 -2.00
C GLU A 123 7.47 -24.39 -1.41
N GLU A 124 8.12 -23.51 -2.14
CA GLU A 124 9.29 -22.79 -1.65
C GLU A 124 8.95 -21.80 -0.52
N ILE A 125 7.84 -21.07 -0.62
CA ILE A 125 7.33 -20.21 0.45
C ILE A 125 7.02 -21.03 1.72
N SER A 126 6.36 -22.19 1.56
CA SER A 126 6.07 -23.11 2.67
C SER A 126 7.34 -23.68 3.30
N ALA A 127 8.32 -24.04 2.50
CA ALA A 127 9.62 -24.53 2.97
C ALA A 127 10.35 -23.46 3.77
N GLN A 128 10.35 -22.21 3.30
CA GLN A 128 10.95 -21.08 4.02
C GLN A 128 10.24 -20.82 5.35
N THR A 129 8.91 -20.91 5.39
CA THR A 129 8.12 -20.83 6.64
C THR A 129 8.51 -21.93 7.61
N GLY A 130 8.65 -23.17 7.14
CA GLY A 130 9.11 -24.30 7.96
C GLY A 130 10.54 -24.12 8.50
N LYS A 131 11.43 -23.48 7.73
CA LYS A 131 12.82 -23.22 8.08
C LYS A 131 12.97 -22.14 9.15
N THR A 132 12.28 -21.02 8.98
CA THR A 132 12.40 -19.85 9.88
C THR A 132 11.45 -19.92 11.07
N GLY A 133 10.35 -20.63 10.92
CA GLY A 133 9.26 -20.63 11.88
C GLY A 133 8.41 -19.35 11.83
N GLU A 134 8.63 -18.44 10.88
CA GLU A 134 7.82 -17.24 10.65
C GLU A 134 6.91 -17.44 9.44
N LYS A 135 5.77 -16.73 9.41
CA LYS A 135 4.89 -16.70 8.22
C LYS A 135 5.61 -16.04 7.05
N HIS A 136 5.54 -16.71 5.91
CA HIS A 136 5.91 -16.12 4.61
C HIS A 136 4.69 -16.15 3.70
N VAL A 137 4.54 -15.13 2.88
CA VAL A 137 3.38 -15.00 1.97
C VAL A 137 3.78 -14.26 0.70
N LEU A 138 3.20 -14.67 -0.41
CA LEU A 138 3.18 -13.84 -1.62
C LEU A 138 2.19 -12.68 -1.37
N ALA A 139 2.71 -11.55 -0.89
CA ALA A 139 1.90 -10.40 -0.46
C ALA A 139 1.42 -9.56 -1.65
N CYS A 140 2.15 -9.59 -2.77
CA CYS A 140 1.79 -8.88 -3.99
C CYS A 140 2.25 -9.64 -5.23
N TYR A 141 1.40 -9.65 -6.23
CA TYR A 141 1.74 -9.96 -7.61
C TYR A 141 0.91 -9.09 -8.54
N GLU A 142 1.58 -8.19 -9.24
CA GLU A 142 0.98 -7.30 -10.24
C GLU A 142 1.73 -7.39 -11.56
N THR A 143 1.01 -7.26 -12.66
CA THR A 143 1.56 -7.33 -14.02
C THR A 143 1.21 -6.09 -14.81
N LEU A 144 2.10 -5.69 -15.71
CA LEU A 144 1.83 -4.72 -16.77
C LEU A 144 2.41 -5.22 -18.09
N GLU A 145 1.69 -4.96 -19.17
CA GLU A 145 2.17 -5.17 -20.52
C GLU A 145 1.89 -3.91 -21.37
N ALA A 146 2.94 -3.29 -21.89
CA ALA A 146 2.86 -2.06 -22.66
C ALA A 146 4.09 -1.90 -23.56
N PRO A 147 4.05 -1.02 -24.58
CA PRO A 147 5.22 -0.74 -25.43
C PRO A 147 6.47 -0.34 -24.66
N TYR A 148 6.31 0.33 -23.51
CA TYR A 148 7.39 0.63 -22.58
C TYR A 148 6.87 0.60 -21.14
N VAL A 149 7.63 -0.02 -20.22
CA VAL A 149 7.34 -0.03 -18.80
C VAL A 149 8.56 0.45 -18.02
N ALA A 150 8.38 1.39 -17.13
CA ALA A 150 9.37 1.84 -16.17
C ALA A 150 9.06 1.28 -14.78
N GLN A 151 10.09 1.13 -13.96
CA GLN A 151 9.96 0.66 -12.58
C GLN A 151 10.72 1.55 -11.61
N TYR A 152 10.26 1.56 -10.37
CA TYR A 152 11.00 2.09 -9.24
C TYR A 152 10.72 1.25 -8.00
N ILE A 153 11.79 0.83 -7.33
CA ILE A 153 11.73 0.22 -5.99
C ILE A 153 12.42 1.16 -5.02
N HIS A 154 11.71 1.51 -3.97
CA HIS A 154 12.25 2.40 -2.95
C HIS A 154 13.41 1.75 -2.20
N PHE A 155 14.35 2.56 -1.69
CA PHE A 155 15.60 2.09 -1.10
C PHE A 155 15.42 1.10 0.07
N ASN A 156 14.30 1.19 0.80
CA ASN A 156 13.98 0.27 1.89
C ASN A 156 13.47 -1.10 1.42
N GLY A 157 13.24 -1.28 0.10
CA GLY A 157 12.73 -2.52 -0.46
C GLY A 157 11.29 -2.90 -0.12
N LYS A 158 10.52 -1.99 0.52
CA LYS A 158 9.15 -2.27 0.97
C LYS A 158 8.06 -1.61 0.13
N LEU A 159 8.45 -0.82 -0.84
CA LEU A 159 7.57 0.02 -1.63
C LEU A 159 8.09 0.10 -3.06
N GLY A 160 7.21 -0.01 -4.04
CA GLY A 160 7.59 0.10 -5.44
C GLY A 160 6.42 0.31 -6.37
N ALA A 161 6.73 0.68 -7.61
CA ALA A 161 5.76 0.86 -8.66
C ALA A 161 6.28 0.46 -10.04
N LEU A 162 5.35 0.06 -10.90
CA LEU A 162 5.49 -0.07 -12.34
C LEU A 162 4.66 1.02 -13.00
N VAL A 163 5.17 1.61 -14.09
CA VAL A 163 4.43 2.58 -14.91
C VAL A 163 4.55 2.21 -16.38
N ALA A 164 3.42 2.02 -17.01
CA ALA A 164 3.29 1.68 -18.42
C ALA A 164 3.05 2.93 -19.26
N PHE A 165 3.77 3.03 -20.37
CA PHE A 165 3.66 4.12 -21.35
C PHE A 165 3.20 3.58 -22.70
N ASN A 166 2.50 4.42 -23.46
CA ASN A 166 2.02 4.10 -24.80
C ASN A 166 3.15 3.97 -25.84
N LYS A 167 4.34 4.43 -25.51
CA LYS A 167 5.56 4.40 -26.33
C LYS A 167 6.81 4.51 -25.46
N GLU A 168 7.97 4.24 -26.04
CA GLU A 168 9.26 4.41 -25.35
C GLU A 168 9.48 5.89 -24.95
N VAL A 169 9.95 6.09 -23.73
CA VAL A 169 10.35 7.39 -23.18
C VAL A 169 11.80 7.30 -22.66
N PRO A 170 12.51 8.44 -22.53
CA PRO A 170 13.83 8.43 -21.88
C PRO A 170 13.78 7.74 -20.52
N ALA A 171 14.76 6.90 -20.23
CA ALA A 171 14.80 6.09 -19.01
C ALA A 171 14.65 6.92 -17.71
N GLU A 172 15.22 8.13 -17.71
CA GLU A 172 15.09 9.07 -16.59
C GLU A 172 13.64 9.53 -16.40
N VAL A 173 12.93 9.84 -17.50
CA VAL A 173 11.52 10.24 -17.45
C VAL A 173 10.67 9.11 -16.88
N GLY A 174 10.83 7.90 -17.41
CA GLY A 174 10.12 6.72 -16.90
C GLY A 174 10.38 6.49 -15.41
N LYS A 175 11.65 6.53 -14.98
CA LYS A 175 12.04 6.37 -13.58
C LYS A 175 11.43 7.45 -12.68
N ASN A 176 11.49 8.73 -13.08
CA ASN A 176 10.97 9.83 -12.29
C ASN A 176 9.44 9.75 -12.13
N VAL A 177 8.72 9.33 -13.17
CA VAL A 177 7.27 9.08 -13.08
C VAL A 177 6.96 7.89 -12.17
N ALA A 178 7.75 6.81 -12.23
CA ALA A 178 7.59 5.70 -11.31
C ALA A 178 7.88 6.09 -9.84
N MET A 179 8.85 6.98 -9.60
CA MET A 179 9.09 7.58 -8.28
C MET A 179 7.92 8.44 -7.83
N GLN A 180 7.32 9.24 -8.72
CA GLN A 180 6.11 10.02 -8.45
C GLN A 180 4.96 9.12 -8.01
N VAL A 181 4.65 8.06 -8.77
CA VAL A 181 3.61 7.07 -8.41
C VAL A 181 3.89 6.45 -7.05
N THR A 182 5.14 6.07 -6.81
CA THR A 182 5.56 5.46 -5.54
C THR A 182 5.33 6.38 -4.35
N SER A 183 5.66 7.66 -4.49
CA SER A 183 5.62 8.64 -3.38
C SER A 183 4.23 9.23 -3.16
N MET A 184 3.50 9.53 -4.24
CA MET A 184 2.25 10.28 -4.18
C MET A 184 1.01 9.42 -4.18
N ASN A 185 1.15 8.11 -4.41
CA ASN A 185 0.06 7.11 -4.38
C ASN A 185 -1.22 7.57 -5.11
N PRO A 186 -1.15 7.91 -6.41
CA PRO A 186 -2.33 8.36 -7.13
C PRO A 186 -3.37 7.24 -7.24
N VAL A 187 -4.66 7.60 -7.29
CA VAL A 187 -5.77 6.65 -7.41
C VAL A 187 -6.07 6.25 -8.86
N ALA A 188 -5.65 7.08 -9.82
CA ALA A 188 -5.86 6.84 -11.25
C ALA A 188 -4.78 7.57 -12.08
N VAL A 189 -4.62 7.19 -13.34
CA VAL A 189 -3.72 7.88 -14.27
C VAL A 189 -4.21 9.31 -14.49
N ASN A 190 -5.50 9.47 -14.80
CA ASN A 190 -6.13 10.75 -15.06
C ASN A 190 -7.57 10.78 -14.53
N LYS A 191 -8.18 11.94 -14.60
CA LYS A 191 -9.54 12.18 -14.10
C LYS A 191 -10.60 11.28 -14.77
N ALA A 192 -10.45 10.96 -16.07
CA ALA A 192 -11.43 10.15 -16.79
C ALA A 192 -11.39 8.67 -16.35
N GLU A 193 -10.26 8.21 -15.84
CA GLU A 193 -10.06 6.84 -15.34
C GLU A 193 -10.32 6.70 -13.83
N CYS A 194 -10.58 7.82 -13.13
CA CYS A 194 -10.90 7.77 -11.70
C CYS A 194 -12.23 7.01 -11.50
N PRO A 195 -12.28 5.99 -10.62
CA PRO A 195 -13.48 5.21 -10.40
C PRO A 195 -14.64 6.10 -9.91
N GLN A 196 -15.82 5.95 -10.52
CA GLN A 196 -16.99 6.77 -10.18
C GLN A 196 -17.36 6.70 -8.70
N ALA A 197 -17.23 5.53 -8.08
CA ALA A 197 -17.48 5.36 -6.66
C ALA A 197 -16.56 6.23 -5.78
N VAL A 198 -15.30 6.40 -6.17
CA VAL A 198 -14.34 7.29 -5.47
C VAL A 198 -14.76 8.75 -5.63
N ILE A 199 -15.15 9.15 -6.85
CA ILE A 199 -15.63 10.51 -7.13
C ILE A 199 -16.87 10.83 -6.31
N ASP A 200 -17.83 9.91 -6.26
CA ASP A 200 -19.08 10.07 -5.52
C ASP A 200 -18.84 10.17 -4.01
N GLN A 201 -17.94 9.34 -3.48
CA GLN A 201 -17.54 9.39 -2.08
C GLN A 201 -16.84 10.72 -1.74
N GLU A 202 -15.88 11.15 -2.55
CA GLU A 202 -15.18 12.42 -2.34
C GLU A 202 -16.15 13.62 -2.44
N LYS A 203 -17.10 13.58 -3.37
CA LYS A 203 -18.14 14.60 -3.50
C LYS A 203 -19.02 14.65 -2.25
N ALA A 204 -19.45 13.51 -1.72
CA ALA A 204 -20.25 13.44 -0.50
C ALA A 204 -19.47 14.02 0.71
N VAL A 205 -18.22 13.64 0.87
CA VAL A 205 -17.33 14.18 1.92
C VAL A 205 -17.11 15.68 1.75
N ALA A 206 -16.90 16.15 0.52
CA ALA A 206 -16.71 17.57 0.22
C ALA A 206 -17.97 18.40 0.56
N ILE A 207 -19.17 17.89 0.26
CA ILE A 207 -20.46 18.50 0.62
C ILE A 207 -20.59 18.59 2.14
N GLN A 208 -20.36 17.48 2.85
CA GLN A 208 -20.48 17.41 4.30
C GLN A 208 -19.51 18.41 4.99
N LYS A 209 -18.23 18.35 4.64
CA LYS A 209 -17.21 19.30 5.16
C LYS A 209 -17.55 20.76 4.87
N THR A 210 -18.11 21.04 3.68
CA THR A 210 -18.51 22.40 3.31
C THR A 210 -19.65 22.90 4.18
N LYS A 211 -20.67 22.07 4.43
CA LYS A 211 -21.79 22.41 5.32
C LYS A 211 -21.28 22.71 6.74
N GLU A 212 -20.47 21.81 7.30
CA GLU A 212 -19.88 21.95 8.64
C GLU A 212 -19.06 23.24 8.78
N GLU A 213 -18.21 23.56 7.80
CA GLU A 213 -17.40 24.79 7.84
C GLU A 213 -18.24 26.07 7.71
N LEU A 214 -19.31 26.06 6.88
CA LEU A 214 -20.18 27.21 6.74
C LEU A 214 -20.98 27.47 8.03
N VAL A 215 -21.45 26.39 8.68
CA VAL A 215 -22.11 26.48 9.99
C VAL A 215 -21.12 26.98 11.05
N LYS A 216 -19.94 26.37 11.13
CA LYS A 216 -18.88 26.77 12.06
C LYS A 216 -18.54 28.25 11.93
N LYS A 217 -18.32 28.74 10.72
CA LYS A 217 -18.02 30.16 10.46
C LYS A 217 -19.15 31.10 10.92
N ALA A 218 -20.43 30.71 10.75
CA ALA A 218 -21.55 31.48 11.21
C ALA A 218 -21.63 31.57 12.74
N VAL A 219 -21.43 30.42 13.42
CA VAL A 219 -21.36 30.34 14.89
C VAL A 219 -20.19 31.16 15.43
N GLU A 220 -18.99 31.02 14.87
CA GLU A 220 -17.83 31.81 15.27
C GLU A 220 -18.05 33.32 15.11
N ALA A 221 -18.71 33.74 14.01
CA ALA A 221 -19.05 35.14 13.80
C ALA A 221 -20.07 35.67 14.83
N ALA A 222 -21.06 34.85 15.21
CA ALA A 222 -22.06 35.19 16.21
C ALA A 222 -21.41 35.29 17.62
N LEU A 223 -20.55 34.36 17.98
CA LEU A 223 -19.78 34.38 19.26
C LEU A 223 -18.91 35.64 19.36
N LYS A 224 -18.17 35.97 18.30
CA LYS A 224 -17.34 37.21 18.26
C LYS A 224 -18.16 38.48 18.44
N LYS A 225 -19.40 38.56 17.92
CA LYS A 225 -20.28 39.71 18.07
C LYS A 225 -20.65 39.98 19.53
N VAL A 226 -20.74 38.94 20.34
CA VAL A 226 -21.04 39.05 21.78
C VAL A 226 -19.80 39.06 22.66
N GLY A 227 -18.63 39.17 22.06
CA GLY A 227 -17.33 39.27 22.79
C GLY A 227 -16.82 37.96 23.35
N ILE A 228 -17.35 36.81 22.87
CA ILE A 228 -16.86 35.49 23.28
C ILE A 228 -15.84 35.00 22.25
N ASN A 229 -14.65 34.58 22.75
CA ASN A 229 -13.63 33.98 21.90
C ASN A 229 -14.07 32.57 21.45
N PRO A 230 -14.27 32.30 20.14
CA PRO A 230 -14.68 30.98 19.66
C PRO A 230 -13.76 29.83 20.08
N ALA A 231 -12.46 30.08 20.21
CA ALA A 231 -11.49 29.03 20.64
C ALA A 231 -11.65 28.61 22.09
N HIS A 232 -12.37 29.39 22.92
CA HIS A 232 -12.65 29.04 24.32
C HIS A 232 -13.93 28.18 24.47
N VAL A 233 -14.71 28.04 23.40
CA VAL A 233 -16.02 27.41 23.40
C VAL A 233 -16.24 26.46 22.19
N ASP A 234 -15.17 25.96 21.63
CA ASP A 234 -15.18 25.08 20.45
C ASP A 234 -15.60 23.62 20.77
N SER A 235 -15.61 23.26 22.05
CA SER A 235 -16.15 22.00 22.58
C SER A 235 -16.75 22.21 23.97
N GLU A 236 -17.61 21.27 24.41
CA GLU A 236 -18.18 21.33 25.75
C GLU A 236 -17.11 21.27 26.82
N ASP A 237 -16.08 20.40 26.64
CA ASP A 237 -14.94 20.30 27.57
C ASP A 237 -14.17 21.64 27.69
N HIS A 238 -14.03 22.39 26.59
CA HIS A 238 -13.41 23.72 26.63
C HIS A 238 -14.28 24.74 27.32
N ILE A 239 -15.60 24.70 27.15
CA ILE A 239 -16.53 25.57 27.86
C ILE A 239 -16.42 25.34 29.36
N GLU A 240 -16.48 24.09 29.82
CA GLU A 240 -16.38 23.73 31.22
C GLU A 240 -14.99 24.10 31.81
N SER A 241 -13.91 23.71 31.14
CA SER A 241 -12.55 23.98 31.59
C SER A 241 -12.26 25.48 31.66
N ASN A 242 -12.68 26.26 30.65
CA ASN A 242 -12.43 27.71 30.61
C ASN A 242 -13.33 28.48 31.59
N THR A 243 -14.51 27.97 31.91
CA THR A 243 -15.36 28.49 32.98
C THR A 243 -14.71 28.23 34.35
N ALA A 244 -14.20 27.03 34.59
CA ALA A 244 -13.51 26.69 35.83
C ALA A 244 -12.21 27.52 36.04
N LYS A 245 -11.51 27.87 34.96
CA LYS A 245 -10.31 28.72 34.98
C LYS A 245 -10.63 30.23 35.10
N GLY A 246 -11.90 30.63 35.05
CA GLY A 246 -12.31 32.03 35.10
C GLY A 246 -12.08 32.80 33.78
N TRP A 247 -11.82 32.11 32.66
CA TRP A 247 -11.69 32.73 31.35
C TRP A 247 -13.03 32.99 30.69
N LEU A 248 -14.07 32.29 31.15
CA LEU A 248 -15.47 32.51 30.79
C LEU A 248 -16.28 32.70 32.09
N THR A 249 -17.24 33.63 32.07
CA THR A 249 -18.26 33.68 33.11
C THR A 249 -19.32 32.61 32.88
N ALA A 250 -20.07 32.25 33.90
CA ALA A 250 -21.19 31.31 33.77
C ALA A 250 -22.26 31.80 32.74
N GLU A 251 -22.48 33.11 32.69
CA GLU A 251 -23.38 33.74 31.73
C GLU A 251 -22.84 33.60 30.29
N GLN A 252 -21.54 33.86 30.09
CA GLN A 252 -20.91 33.68 28.77
C GLN A 252 -20.92 32.23 28.33
N ALA A 253 -20.72 31.27 29.23
CA ALA A 253 -20.79 29.85 28.94
C ALA A 253 -22.21 29.44 28.50
N ALA A 254 -23.26 29.90 29.20
CA ALA A 254 -24.64 29.65 28.85
C ALA A 254 -25.01 30.29 27.49
N GLN A 255 -24.60 31.54 27.29
CA GLN A 255 -24.81 32.25 26.02
C GLN A 255 -24.11 31.58 24.84
N ALA A 256 -22.87 31.09 25.07
CA ALA A 256 -22.14 30.35 24.03
C ALA A 256 -22.89 29.09 23.59
N ARG A 257 -23.35 28.27 24.56
CA ARG A 257 -24.13 27.04 24.26
C ARG A 257 -25.38 27.35 23.45
N GLU A 258 -26.11 28.42 23.83
CA GLU A 258 -27.31 28.85 23.11
C GLU A 258 -27.00 29.32 21.66
N ILE A 259 -25.94 30.11 21.48
CA ILE A 259 -25.50 30.56 20.16
C ILE A 259 -25.07 29.37 19.29
N ILE A 260 -24.27 28.47 19.84
CA ILE A 260 -23.78 27.27 19.13
C ILE A 260 -24.94 26.46 18.63
N LYS A 261 -25.96 26.25 19.47
CA LYS A 261 -27.16 25.48 19.11
C LYS A 261 -28.03 26.23 18.10
N THR A 262 -28.51 27.42 18.45
CA THR A 262 -29.55 28.14 17.67
C THR A 262 -29.00 28.62 16.31
N VAL A 263 -27.86 29.30 16.31
CA VAL A 263 -27.22 29.77 15.07
C VAL A 263 -26.73 28.57 14.22
N GLY A 264 -26.26 27.49 14.86
CA GLY A 264 -25.86 26.27 14.19
C GLY A 264 -27.05 25.62 13.45
N GLU A 265 -28.16 25.41 14.13
CA GLU A 265 -29.39 24.83 13.55
C GLU A 265 -29.98 25.71 12.44
N GLU A 266 -30.15 27.02 12.71
CA GLU A 266 -30.64 27.97 11.72
C GLU A 266 -29.79 28.04 10.46
N LYS A 267 -28.46 28.08 10.64
CA LYS A 267 -27.54 28.11 9.50
C LYS A 267 -27.57 26.82 8.71
N ALA A 268 -27.58 25.68 9.38
CA ALA A 268 -27.65 24.37 8.72
C ALA A 268 -28.92 24.24 7.86
N ALA A 269 -30.07 24.72 8.38
CA ALA A 269 -31.33 24.69 7.67
C ALA A 269 -31.42 25.69 6.50
N SER A 270 -30.65 26.78 6.55
CA SER A 270 -30.71 27.88 5.57
C SER A 270 -29.56 27.89 4.57
N LEU A 271 -28.75 26.85 4.51
CA LEU A 271 -27.61 26.76 3.55
C LEU A 271 -28.13 26.62 2.12
N PRO A 272 -27.79 27.55 1.20
CA PRO A 272 -28.17 27.41 -0.21
C PRO A 272 -27.45 26.22 -0.84
N GLU A 273 -28.18 25.23 -1.36
CA GLU A 273 -27.64 24.04 -1.99
C GLU A 273 -26.62 24.37 -3.08
N GLN A 274 -26.95 25.33 -3.96
CA GLN A 274 -26.06 25.73 -5.05
C GLN A 274 -24.71 26.27 -4.55
N MET A 275 -24.70 27.01 -3.43
CA MET A 275 -23.44 27.48 -2.83
C MET A 275 -22.60 26.32 -2.30
N VAL A 276 -23.25 25.38 -1.60
CA VAL A 276 -22.58 24.19 -1.07
C VAL A 276 -22.00 23.35 -2.20
N GLU A 277 -22.77 23.10 -3.26
CA GLU A 277 -22.30 22.36 -4.43
C GLU A 277 -21.15 23.03 -5.15
N ASN A 278 -21.19 24.35 -5.34
CA ASN A 278 -20.10 25.08 -5.99
C ASN A 278 -18.79 24.96 -5.22
N ILE A 279 -18.84 25.09 -3.89
CA ILE A 279 -17.64 24.93 -3.03
C ILE A 279 -17.17 23.46 -3.02
N ALA A 280 -18.12 22.51 -2.92
CA ALA A 280 -17.80 21.09 -2.96
C ALA A 280 -17.16 20.67 -4.30
N ASN A 281 -17.67 21.18 -5.41
CA ASN A 281 -17.06 20.95 -6.74
C ASN A 281 -15.64 21.50 -6.82
N GLY A 282 -15.37 22.66 -6.23
CA GLY A 282 -13.98 23.17 -6.11
C GLY A 282 -13.07 22.22 -5.33
N ARG A 283 -13.55 21.59 -4.26
CA ARG A 283 -12.80 20.57 -3.49
C ARG A 283 -12.57 19.31 -4.28
N VAL A 284 -13.56 18.86 -5.06
CA VAL A 284 -13.41 17.70 -5.96
C VAL A 284 -12.37 17.99 -7.08
N GLN A 285 -12.33 19.21 -7.62
CA GLN A 285 -11.27 19.58 -8.58
C GLN A 285 -9.88 19.54 -7.92
N LYS A 286 -9.76 19.99 -6.67
CA LYS A 286 -8.52 19.87 -5.90
C LYS A 286 -8.13 18.42 -5.67
N PHE A 287 -9.11 17.56 -5.32
CA PHE A 287 -8.89 16.11 -5.20
C PHE A 287 -8.30 15.53 -6.48
N PHE A 288 -8.87 15.82 -7.67
CA PHE A 288 -8.30 15.33 -8.92
C PHE A 288 -6.85 15.78 -9.11
N LYS A 289 -6.57 17.05 -8.85
CA LYS A 289 -5.21 17.59 -8.96
C LYS A 289 -4.22 16.88 -8.03
N GLU A 290 -4.65 16.46 -6.85
CA GLU A 290 -3.80 15.80 -5.87
C GLU A 290 -3.72 14.28 -6.05
N GLN A 291 -4.79 13.66 -6.58
CA GLN A 291 -4.96 12.21 -6.58
C GLN A 291 -4.93 11.56 -7.95
N THR A 292 -4.83 12.31 -9.06
CA THR A 292 -4.62 11.72 -10.38
C THR A 292 -3.21 12.03 -10.88
N LEU A 293 -2.52 10.99 -11.36
CA LEU A 293 -1.09 11.05 -11.69
C LEU A 293 -0.75 12.20 -12.66
N GLU A 294 -1.50 12.32 -13.76
CA GLU A 294 -1.23 13.31 -14.80
C GLU A 294 -1.44 14.76 -14.34
N GLU A 295 -2.37 14.98 -13.39
CA GLU A 295 -2.71 16.31 -12.87
C GLU A 295 -1.87 16.70 -11.63
N GLN A 296 -1.21 15.75 -10.97
CA GLN A 296 -0.32 16.04 -9.85
C GLN A 296 0.81 17.00 -10.24
N ASP A 297 1.15 17.90 -9.32
CA ASP A 297 2.37 18.68 -9.44
C ASP A 297 3.58 17.73 -9.43
N PHE A 298 4.52 17.92 -10.35
CA PHE A 298 5.70 17.07 -10.43
C PHE A 298 6.61 17.28 -9.21
N VAL A 299 6.99 16.22 -8.51
CA VAL A 299 7.71 16.31 -7.21
C VAL A 299 9.06 17.05 -7.29
N TRP A 300 9.70 17.08 -8.46
CA TRP A 300 10.97 17.76 -8.68
C TRP A 300 10.83 19.20 -9.18
N ASP A 301 9.67 19.57 -9.72
CA ASP A 301 9.31 20.92 -10.15
C ASP A 301 7.78 21.11 -10.05
N ASN A 302 7.33 21.68 -8.95
CA ASN A 302 5.90 21.89 -8.66
C ASN A 302 5.22 22.98 -9.54
N LYS A 303 5.94 23.55 -10.51
CA LYS A 303 5.37 24.50 -11.47
C LYS A 303 4.76 23.82 -12.69
N ILE A 304 5.06 22.54 -12.88
CA ILE A 304 4.54 21.74 -13.98
C ILE A 304 3.83 20.51 -13.44
N SER A 305 2.86 20.00 -14.21
CA SER A 305 2.24 18.72 -13.90
C SER A 305 3.09 17.55 -14.41
N VAL A 306 2.79 16.35 -13.89
CA VAL A 306 3.41 15.11 -14.39
C VAL A 306 3.18 14.93 -15.89
N ALA A 307 1.96 15.23 -16.39
CA ALA A 307 1.68 15.20 -17.82
C ALA A 307 2.58 16.15 -18.60
N GLN A 308 2.77 17.38 -18.14
CA GLN A 308 3.66 18.35 -18.78
C GLN A 308 5.12 17.90 -18.75
N TYR A 309 5.57 17.30 -17.66
CA TYR A 309 6.91 16.72 -17.58
C TYR A 309 7.16 15.64 -18.62
N ILE A 310 6.22 14.72 -18.80
CA ILE A 310 6.29 13.64 -19.78
C ILE A 310 6.29 14.23 -21.21
N GLN A 311 5.35 15.16 -21.50
CA GLN A 311 5.18 15.79 -22.80
C GLN A 311 6.36 16.70 -23.20
N ALA A 312 7.11 17.22 -22.25
CA ALA A 312 8.35 17.94 -22.53
C ALA A 312 9.43 17.04 -23.15
N ALA A 313 9.43 15.76 -22.83
CA ALA A 313 10.34 14.79 -23.45
C ALA A 313 9.82 14.27 -24.80
N ASP A 314 8.53 13.97 -24.89
CA ASP A 314 7.84 13.56 -26.12
C ASP A 314 6.35 13.93 -26.03
N LYS A 315 5.87 14.74 -26.99
CA LYS A 315 4.50 15.29 -26.99
C LYS A 315 3.40 14.24 -27.05
N ASP A 316 3.70 13.07 -27.63
CA ASP A 316 2.75 11.98 -27.82
C ASP A 316 2.85 10.91 -26.72
N ALA A 317 3.84 11.03 -25.83
CA ALA A 317 4.02 10.11 -24.74
C ALA A 317 3.01 10.39 -23.63
N LYS A 318 2.44 9.31 -23.11
CA LYS A 318 1.51 9.35 -21.95
C LYS A 318 1.58 8.06 -21.16
N VAL A 319 1.25 8.14 -19.88
CA VAL A 319 1.02 6.97 -19.05
C VAL A 319 -0.29 6.30 -19.46
N VAL A 320 -0.31 4.98 -19.53
CA VAL A 320 -1.50 4.19 -19.84
C VAL A 320 -1.97 3.34 -18.67
N ALA A 321 -1.08 3.02 -17.74
CA ALA A 321 -1.40 2.31 -16.51
C ALA A 321 -0.25 2.41 -15.52
N PHE A 322 -0.53 2.16 -14.27
CA PHE A 322 0.50 1.94 -13.24
C PHE A 322 0.06 0.87 -12.24
N LYS A 323 1.03 0.28 -11.55
CA LYS A 323 0.83 -0.60 -10.41
C LYS A 323 1.74 -0.14 -9.29
N ARG A 324 1.22 -0.06 -8.08
CA ARG A 324 1.97 0.31 -6.88
C ARG A 324 1.66 -0.68 -5.77
N PHE A 325 2.67 -1.01 -5.00
CA PHE A 325 2.51 -1.81 -3.78
C PHE A 325 3.40 -1.27 -2.67
N SER A 326 2.87 -1.27 -1.45
CA SER A 326 3.58 -0.94 -0.22
C SER A 326 3.22 -1.94 0.88
N LEU A 327 4.23 -2.40 1.61
CA LEU A 327 4.05 -3.23 2.82
C LEU A 327 3.55 -2.42 4.02
N SER A 328 3.55 -1.09 3.91
CA SER A 328 3.19 -0.19 5.01
C SER A 328 1.79 0.41 4.89
N ASP A 329 1.06 0.12 3.80
CA ASP A 329 -0.29 0.65 3.51
C ASP A 329 -1.38 -0.24 4.11
#